data_6d640124b085e47a2015d4efff1b0579
#
_entry.id   6d640124b085e47a2015d4efff1b0579
#
_cell.length_a   1.000
_cell.length_b   1.000
_cell.length_c   1.000
_cell.angle_alpha   90.00
_cell.angle_beta   90.00
_cell.angle_gamma   90.00
#
_symmetry.space_group_name_H-M   'P 1'
#
loop_
_entity.id
_entity.type
_entity.pdbx_description
1 polymer ?
#
loop_
_entity_poly.entity_id
_entity_poly.type
_entity_poly.pdbx_seq_one_letter_code
_entity_poly.pdbx_strand_id
1 'polypeptide(L)'
;MSLKIRNAQNRDMPAIVQMIGEFQLDYENLQPQQFIVVEDGDVMVGFGRLQTYPDATDLGCVGVLHERRRQGIGKMIVDELIRRGPNELWITTDMPEYFRPIGFSEAGNVPSSVLHKVDRLRDFARGRVVAMRLVKE
;
A
#
# COMPACT_ATOMS: atom_id res chain seq x y z
N MET A 1 -12.83 13.40 16.00
CA MET A 1 -12.05 12.30 15.41
C MET A 1 -10.57 12.60 15.58
N SER A 2 -9.83 11.66 16.17
CA SER A 2 -8.42 11.85 16.49
C SER A 2 -7.61 10.74 15.83
N LEU A 3 -7.15 10.98 14.62
CA LEU A 3 -6.39 10.00 13.84
C LEU A 3 -4.90 10.08 14.18
N LYS A 4 -4.29 8.93 14.39
CA LYS A 4 -2.87 8.83 14.71
C LYS A 4 -2.23 7.75 13.85
N ILE A 5 -1.08 8.08 13.25
CA ILE A 5 -0.28 7.12 12.50
C ILE A 5 0.82 6.59 13.40
N ARG A 6 1.04 5.28 13.37
CA ARG A 6 2.16 4.65 14.08
C ARG A 6 2.66 3.42 13.32
N ASN A 7 3.82 2.94 13.70
CA ASN A 7 4.33 1.68 13.16
C ASN A 7 3.47 0.52 13.64
N ALA A 8 3.31 -0.49 12.80
CA ALA A 8 2.62 -1.71 13.20
C ALA A 8 3.48 -2.52 14.17
N GLN A 9 2.81 -3.25 15.03
CA GLN A 9 3.42 -4.18 15.98
C GLN A 9 2.88 -5.58 15.72
N ASN A 10 3.50 -6.59 16.32
CA ASN A 10 3.04 -7.97 16.15
C ASN A 10 1.56 -8.14 16.50
N ARG A 11 1.08 -7.42 17.49
CA ARG A 11 -0.34 -7.49 17.93
C ARG A 11 -1.32 -6.99 16.87
N ASP A 12 -0.84 -6.19 15.91
CA ASP A 12 -1.69 -5.65 14.84
C ASP A 12 -1.88 -6.63 13.70
N MET A 13 -0.97 -7.60 13.56
CA MET A 13 -0.92 -8.46 12.38
C MET A 13 -2.16 -9.33 12.18
N PRO A 14 -2.78 -9.93 13.22
CA PRO A 14 -4.00 -10.69 12.97
C PRO A 14 -5.11 -9.89 12.29
N ALA A 15 -5.34 -8.64 12.71
CA ALA A 15 -6.34 -7.79 12.10
C ALA A 15 -5.94 -7.38 10.68
N ILE A 16 -4.67 -7.03 10.47
CA ILE A 16 -4.15 -6.66 9.15
C ILE A 16 -4.31 -7.85 8.18
N VAL A 17 -3.90 -9.04 8.58
CA VAL A 17 -3.99 -10.24 7.74
C VAL A 17 -5.44 -10.53 7.38
N GLN A 18 -6.36 -10.41 8.33
CA GLN A 18 -7.77 -10.61 8.06
C GLN A 18 -8.29 -9.62 7.02
N MET A 19 -7.96 -8.33 7.17
CA MET A 19 -8.40 -7.30 6.23
C MET A 19 -7.78 -7.49 4.85
N ILE A 20 -6.51 -7.91 4.78
CA ILE A 20 -5.85 -8.22 3.51
C ILE A 20 -6.63 -9.32 2.77
N GLY A 21 -7.05 -10.34 3.49
CA GLY A 21 -7.86 -11.41 2.90
C GLY A 21 -9.22 -10.92 2.42
N GLU A 22 -9.91 -10.13 3.24
CA GLU A 22 -11.22 -9.57 2.88
C GLU A 22 -11.15 -8.62 1.69
N PHE A 23 -10.10 -7.79 1.62
CA PHE A 23 -9.95 -6.77 0.57
C PHE A 23 -9.21 -7.31 -0.65
N GLN A 24 -8.77 -8.58 -0.62
CA GLN A 24 -8.03 -9.22 -1.72
C GLN A 24 -6.75 -8.44 -2.07
N LEU A 25 -5.99 -8.06 -1.04
CA LEU A 25 -4.71 -7.39 -1.20
C LEU A 25 -3.58 -8.41 -1.24
N ASP A 26 -2.37 -7.95 -1.60
CA ASP A 26 -1.19 -8.79 -1.66
C ASP A 26 -0.85 -9.37 -0.28
N TYR A 27 -0.84 -10.70 -0.17
CA TYR A 27 -0.62 -11.41 1.09
C TYR A 27 0.76 -12.05 1.20
N GLU A 28 1.68 -11.74 0.29
CA GLU A 28 3.01 -12.35 0.32
C GLU A 28 3.93 -11.68 1.31
N ASN A 29 4.65 -12.49 2.09
CA ASN A 29 5.76 -12.07 2.94
C ASN A 29 5.38 -10.95 3.91
N LEU A 30 4.28 -11.10 4.62
CA LEU A 30 3.77 -10.07 5.53
C LEU A 30 4.58 -10.02 6.81
N GLN A 31 5.18 -8.85 7.09
CA GLN A 31 5.99 -8.61 8.28
C GLN A 31 5.56 -7.30 8.92
N PRO A 32 5.47 -7.21 10.25
CA PRO A 32 4.99 -5.99 10.91
C PRO A 32 5.86 -4.76 10.60
N GLN A 33 7.18 -4.92 10.43
CA GLN A 33 8.07 -3.80 10.16
C GLN A 33 7.78 -3.11 8.82
N GLN A 34 7.03 -3.73 7.93
CA GLN A 34 6.67 -3.15 6.63
C GLN A 34 5.49 -2.19 6.73
N PHE A 35 4.71 -2.28 7.82
CA PHE A 35 3.40 -1.62 7.91
C PHE A 35 3.40 -0.41 8.81
N ILE A 36 2.58 0.56 8.42
CA ILE A 36 2.09 1.59 9.32
C ILE A 36 0.59 1.37 9.53
N VAL A 37 0.08 1.80 10.66
CA VAL A 37 -1.34 1.73 10.95
C VAL A 37 -1.85 3.12 11.32
N VAL A 38 -3.12 3.35 11.01
CA VAL A 38 -3.85 4.54 11.46
C VAL A 38 -4.88 4.08 12.46
N GLU A 39 -4.88 4.72 13.62
CA GLU A 39 -5.88 4.44 14.64
C GLU A 39 -6.65 5.69 15.01
N ASP A 40 -7.90 5.48 15.37
CA ASP A 40 -8.78 6.48 15.95
C ASP A 40 -9.10 6.01 17.35
N GLY A 41 -8.52 6.68 18.36
CA GLY A 41 -8.53 6.13 19.71
C GLY A 41 -7.80 4.80 19.73
N ASP A 42 -8.45 3.74 20.19
CA ASP A 42 -7.88 2.40 20.28
C ASP A 42 -8.24 1.51 19.09
N VAL A 43 -8.91 2.06 18.08
CA VAL A 43 -9.38 1.28 16.93
C VAL A 43 -8.49 1.53 15.71
N MET A 44 -7.93 0.45 15.15
CA MET A 44 -7.21 0.53 13.88
C MET A 44 -8.23 0.71 12.75
N VAL A 45 -8.09 1.81 12.00
CA VAL A 45 -9.01 2.15 10.93
C VAL A 45 -8.39 2.00 9.54
N GLY A 46 -7.08 1.84 9.47
CA GLY A 46 -6.41 1.64 8.20
C GLY A 46 -4.95 1.25 8.38
N PHE A 47 -4.34 0.82 7.28
CA PHE A 47 -2.94 0.38 7.27
C PHE A 47 -2.37 0.49 5.85
N GLY A 48 -1.05 0.42 5.75
CA GLY A 48 -0.37 0.37 4.47
C GLY A 48 1.04 -0.16 4.63
N ARG A 49 1.66 -0.52 3.53
CA ARG A 49 2.94 -1.24 3.54
C ARG A 49 3.96 -0.65 2.57
N LEU A 50 5.21 -0.56 3.03
CA LEU A 50 6.39 -0.46 2.15
C LEU A 50 7.12 -1.79 2.22
N GLN A 51 7.38 -2.39 1.07
CA GLN A 51 8.13 -3.63 0.99
C GLN A 51 9.38 -3.39 0.15
N THR A 52 10.54 -3.65 0.74
CA THR A 52 11.82 -3.45 0.07
C THR A 52 12.30 -4.76 -0.54
N TYR A 53 12.51 -4.75 -1.84
CA TYR A 53 13.14 -5.83 -2.60
C TYR A 53 14.56 -5.37 -2.98
N PRO A 54 15.43 -6.29 -3.39
CA PRO A 54 16.78 -5.90 -3.84
C PRO A 54 16.78 -4.88 -4.99
N ASP A 55 15.76 -4.90 -5.84
CA ASP A 55 15.69 -4.08 -7.04
C ASP A 55 14.65 -2.95 -6.98
N ALA A 56 13.85 -2.87 -5.91
CA ALA A 56 12.80 -1.85 -5.83
C ALA A 56 12.20 -1.76 -4.44
N THR A 57 11.61 -0.62 -4.11
CA THR A 57 10.72 -0.48 -2.96
C THR A 57 9.31 -0.31 -3.47
N ASP A 58 8.39 -1.11 -2.95
CA ASP A 58 7.02 -1.19 -3.38
C ASP A 58 6.09 -0.69 -2.29
N LEU A 59 5.21 0.24 -2.64
CA LEU A 59 4.15 0.74 -1.77
C LEU A 59 2.89 -0.05 -2.09
N GLY A 60 2.24 -0.61 -1.08
CA GLY A 60 1.05 -1.41 -1.35
C GLY A 60 0.28 -1.78 -0.10
N CYS A 61 -0.62 -2.72 -0.26
CA CYS A 61 -1.47 -3.23 0.83
C CYS A 61 -2.14 -2.10 1.62
N VAL A 62 -2.64 -1.07 0.93
CA VAL A 62 -3.35 0.02 1.59
C VAL A 62 -4.79 -0.42 1.80
N GLY A 63 -5.20 -0.51 3.06
CA GLY A 63 -6.55 -0.90 3.42
C GLY A 63 -7.15 0.09 4.41
N VAL A 64 -8.44 0.36 4.26
CA VAL A 64 -9.21 1.23 5.15
C VAL A 64 -10.51 0.51 5.48
N LEU A 65 -10.90 0.52 6.75
CA LEU A 65 -12.19 -0.04 7.16
C LEU A 65 -13.30 0.52 6.27
N HIS A 66 -14.21 -0.35 5.84
CA HIS A 66 -15.26 0.03 4.90
C HIS A 66 -16.04 1.26 5.38
N GLU A 67 -16.43 1.29 6.65
CA GLU A 67 -17.22 2.39 7.23
C GLU A 67 -16.41 3.67 7.44
N ARG A 68 -15.10 3.62 7.24
CA ARG A 68 -14.22 4.78 7.38
C ARG A 68 -13.65 5.25 6.04
N ARG A 69 -14.12 4.70 4.93
CA ARG A 69 -13.70 5.13 3.60
C ARG A 69 -14.28 6.50 3.25
N ARG A 70 -13.66 7.19 2.27
CA ARG A 70 -14.04 8.52 1.81
C ARG A 70 -13.83 9.62 2.86
N GLN A 71 -12.94 9.36 3.83
CA GLN A 71 -12.55 10.35 4.85
C GLN A 71 -11.11 10.80 4.69
N GLY A 72 -10.45 10.41 3.59
CA GLY A 72 -9.07 10.78 3.33
C GLY A 72 -8.03 9.93 4.04
N ILE A 73 -8.43 8.84 4.71
CA ILE A 73 -7.50 7.98 5.45
C ILE A 73 -6.55 7.27 4.50
N GLY A 74 -7.04 6.74 3.38
CA GLY A 74 -6.19 6.08 2.38
C GLY A 74 -5.11 7.01 1.85
N LYS A 75 -5.47 8.25 1.52
CA LYS A 75 -4.51 9.24 1.04
C LYS A 75 -3.50 9.59 2.13
N MET A 76 -3.94 9.72 3.38
CA MET A 76 -3.05 9.97 4.50
C MET A 76 -1.99 8.87 4.64
N ILE A 77 -2.42 7.60 4.48
CA ILE A 77 -1.51 6.45 4.52
C ILE A 77 -0.51 6.52 3.38
N VAL A 78 -0.98 6.74 2.15
CA VAL A 78 -0.11 6.80 0.97
C VAL A 78 0.89 7.95 1.12
N ASP A 79 0.45 9.13 1.53
CA ASP A 79 1.33 10.29 1.73
C ASP A 79 2.42 9.99 2.76
N GLU A 80 2.08 9.33 3.86
CA GLU A 80 3.05 8.98 4.90
C GLU A 80 4.05 7.94 4.40
N LEU A 81 3.59 6.94 3.65
CA LEU A 81 4.48 5.93 3.08
C LEU A 81 5.43 6.55 2.07
N ILE A 82 4.96 7.48 1.25
CA ILE A 82 5.84 8.22 0.33
C ILE A 82 6.90 8.98 1.11
N ARG A 83 6.50 9.68 2.17
CA ARG A 83 7.42 10.44 3.00
C ARG A 83 8.52 9.56 3.60
N ARG A 84 8.15 8.37 4.06
CA ARG A 84 9.09 7.42 4.70
C ARG A 84 9.96 6.67 3.70
N GLY A 85 9.51 6.53 2.46
CA GLY A 85 10.17 5.71 1.47
C GLY A 85 11.37 6.38 0.81
N PRO A 86 12.10 5.63 0.00
CA PRO A 86 13.22 6.18 -0.76
C PRO A 86 12.74 7.10 -1.89
N ASN A 87 13.70 7.65 -2.65
CA ASN A 87 13.38 8.59 -3.73
C ASN A 87 12.59 7.96 -4.86
N GLU A 88 12.75 6.67 -5.10
CA GLU A 88 11.99 5.97 -6.13
C GLU A 88 11.08 4.93 -5.49
N LEU A 89 9.80 5.02 -5.79
CA LEU A 89 8.78 4.11 -5.27
C LEU A 89 7.98 3.53 -6.42
N TRP A 90 7.62 2.26 -6.29
CA TRP A 90 6.76 1.57 -7.24
C TRP A 90 5.45 1.20 -6.58
N ILE A 91 4.40 1.11 -7.37
CA ILE A 91 3.13 0.51 -6.97
C ILE A 91 2.64 -0.41 -8.07
N THR A 92 1.83 -1.37 -7.70
CA THR A 92 1.12 -2.26 -8.61
C THR A 92 -0.36 -2.08 -8.34
N THR A 93 -1.12 -1.62 -9.32
CA THR A 93 -2.50 -1.21 -9.08
C THR A 93 -3.41 -1.49 -10.26
N ASP A 94 -4.68 -1.74 -9.99
CA ASP A 94 -5.76 -1.73 -10.99
C ASP A 94 -6.53 -0.39 -10.98
N MET A 95 -6.03 0.60 -10.21
CA MET A 95 -6.65 1.92 -10.10
C MET A 95 -5.65 3.04 -10.41
N PRO A 96 -5.10 3.08 -11.65
CA PRO A 96 -4.08 4.08 -11.97
C PRO A 96 -4.57 5.53 -11.82
N GLU A 97 -5.85 5.76 -12.05
CA GLU A 97 -6.43 7.11 -11.97
C GLU A 97 -6.36 7.69 -10.56
N TYR A 98 -6.38 6.84 -9.54
CA TYR A 98 -6.25 7.26 -8.15
C TYR A 98 -4.82 7.76 -7.86
N PHE A 99 -3.82 7.09 -8.45
CA PHE A 99 -2.41 7.35 -8.12
C PHE A 99 -1.77 8.43 -8.99
N ARG A 100 -2.29 8.71 -10.18
CA ARG A 100 -1.71 9.75 -11.06
C ARG A 100 -1.67 11.13 -10.39
N PRO A 101 -2.75 11.62 -9.76
CA PRO A 101 -2.70 12.93 -9.11
C PRO A 101 -1.70 13.00 -7.94
N ILE A 102 -1.36 11.84 -7.35
CA ILE A 102 -0.40 11.78 -6.25
C ILE A 102 1.04 11.94 -6.77
N GLY A 103 1.29 11.59 -8.04
CA GLY A 103 2.59 11.73 -8.65
C GLY A 103 3.16 10.47 -9.29
N PHE A 104 2.39 9.38 -9.27
CA PHE A 104 2.79 8.14 -9.94
C PHE A 104 2.46 8.19 -11.42
N SER A 105 3.31 7.56 -12.22
CA SER A 105 3.06 7.41 -13.65
C SER A 105 3.54 6.05 -14.11
N GLU A 106 2.92 5.53 -15.17
CA GLU A 106 3.39 4.30 -15.80
C GLU A 106 4.79 4.54 -16.35
N ALA A 107 5.68 3.57 -16.20
CA ALA A 107 7.07 3.69 -16.61
C ALA A 107 7.56 2.40 -17.22
N GLY A 108 8.55 2.52 -18.13
CA GLY A 108 9.27 1.36 -18.65
C GLY A 108 10.32 0.87 -17.66
N ASN A 109 11.05 -0.19 -18.07
CA ASN A 109 12.12 -0.78 -17.25
C ASN A 109 11.65 -1.15 -15.84
N VAL A 110 10.49 -1.81 -15.77
CA VAL A 110 9.89 -2.23 -14.50
C VAL A 110 10.79 -3.28 -13.85
N PRO A 111 11.18 -3.10 -12.57
CA PRO A 111 12.00 -4.09 -11.88
C PRO A 111 11.34 -5.48 -11.83
N SER A 112 12.17 -6.53 -11.79
CA SER A 112 11.66 -7.91 -11.81
C SER A 112 10.70 -8.22 -10.67
N SER A 113 10.99 -7.74 -9.46
CA SER A 113 10.11 -7.97 -8.31
C SER A 113 8.72 -7.36 -8.51
N VAL A 114 8.69 -6.16 -9.14
CA VAL A 114 7.42 -5.48 -9.45
C VAL A 114 6.66 -6.23 -10.54
N LEU A 115 7.35 -6.72 -11.56
CA LEU A 115 6.73 -7.53 -12.61
C LEU A 115 6.11 -8.80 -12.03
N HIS A 116 6.81 -9.48 -11.12
CA HIS A 116 6.26 -10.66 -10.45
C HIS A 116 4.99 -10.34 -9.68
N LYS A 117 4.96 -9.17 -9.02
CA LYS A 117 3.77 -8.73 -8.30
C LYS A 117 2.61 -8.45 -9.24
N VAL A 118 2.87 -7.83 -10.39
CA VAL A 118 1.85 -7.62 -11.42
C VAL A 118 1.20 -8.96 -11.79
N ASP A 119 2.03 -9.97 -12.04
CA ASP A 119 1.53 -11.29 -12.40
C ASP A 119 0.70 -11.93 -11.28
N ARG A 120 1.17 -11.83 -10.02
CA ARG A 120 0.42 -12.39 -8.88
C ARG A 120 -0.94 -11.73 -8.69
N LEU A 121 -1.02 -10.42 -8.85
CA LEU A 121 -2.24 -9.68 -8.56
C LEU A 121 -3.25 -9.67 -9.69
N ARG A 122 -2.83 -10.13 -10.87
CA ARG A 122 -3.70 -10.12 -12.06
C ARG A 122 -4.99 -10.89 -11.84
N ASP A 123 -4.94 -11.99 -11.08
CA ASP A 123 -6.10 -12.84 -10.84
C ASP A 123 -7.09 -12.23 -9.84
N PHE A 124 -6.67 -11.26 -9.06
CA PHE A 124 -7.51 -10.61 -8.05
C PHE A 124 -8.04 -9.26 -8.51
N ALA A 125 -7.50 -8.72 -9.60
CA ALA A 125 -7.76 -7.35 -10.00
C ALA A 125 -9.13 -7.22 -10.66
N ARG A 126 -9.76 -6.05 -10.47
CA ARG A 126 -11.03 -5.70 -11.10
C ARG A 126 -10.83 -5.15 -12.51
N GLY A 127 -9.63 -4.76 -12.84
CA GLY A 127 -9.27 -4.22 -14.13
C GLY A 127 -7.85 -4.58 -14.49
N ARG A 128 -7.31 -3.89 -15.46
CA ARG A 128 -5.93 -4.11 -15.88
C ARG A 128 -4.97 -3.66 -14.77
N VAL A 129 -4.08 -4.57 -14.37
CA VAL A 129 -3.04 -4.27 -13.38
C VAL A 129 -1.86 -3.62 -14.09
N VAL A 130 -1.41 -2.49 -13.56
CA VAL A 130 -0.27 -1.76 -14.11
C VAL A 130 0.74 -1.46 -13.00
N ALA A 131 2.01 -1.33 -13.40
CA ALA A 131 3.07 -0.86 -12.52
C ALA A 131 3.25 0.64 -12.74
N MET A 132 3.37 1.39 -11.66
CA MET A 132 3.57 2.83 -11.72
C MET A 132 4.74 3.22 -10.81
N ARG A 133 5.42 4.30 -11.17
CA ARG A 133 6.59 4.79 -10.46
C ARG A 133 6.40 6.24 -10.04
N LEU A 134 6.88 6.55 -8.84
CA LEU A 134 7.02 7.92 -8.35
C LEU A 134 8.49 8.17 -8.06
N VAL A 135 9.03 9.28 -8.52
CA VAL A 135 10.38 9.72 -8.21
C VAL A 135 10.30 11.04 -7.48
N LYS A 136 10.82 11.08 -6.26
CA LYS A 136 10.88 12.32 -5.48
C LYS A 136 12.02 13.19 -6.01
N GLU A 137 11.84 14.46 -5.93
CA GLU A 137 12.87 15.42 -6.34
C GLU A 137 13.69 15.90 -5.15
#